data_93d75175a7a2edf25c28613e17c87f61
#
_entry.id   93d75175a7a2edf25c28613e17c87f61
#
_cell.length_a   1.000
_cell.length_b   1.000
_cell.length_c   1.000
_cell.angle_alpha   90.00
_cell.angle_beta   90.00
_cell.angle_gamma   90.00
#
_symmetry.space_group_name_H-M   'P 1'
#
loop_
_entity.id
_entity.type
_entity.pdbx_description
1 polymer ?
#
loop_
_entity_poly.entity_id
_entity_poly.type
_entity_poly.pdbx_seq_one_letter_code
_entity_poly.pdbx_strand_id
1 'polypeptide(L)'
;MPRRGFTGVLLVFLLMAPLSSSASLQVANEEPAWRSVGLDPDAWTDRPEPEESPMMESYTGNAVIEMNVSYQLGGLLSERVEGIVIIELFEQWAPITTNNMITHVESGLYDGVFFHRVINDFVTQSGDPTCKTIGLYPATNPSCGSGGTGETIPLEHDTNLSHVDGALGMARSADPDSADAQWYIAETEAHGLDPENRDDEGYATFGIVRHGMSHVRTIAEVPTSDEPTGTDLDNPFASAGRPLFEVRINSMEMIGVADPDGSIRNPVAEAQGGQSFLQDAAVIIGVPLALVLVGVGITMAVYAQADRDSEAGEGEDCLLYTSPSPRD
;
A
#
# COMPACT_ATOMS: atom_id res chain seq x y z
N MET A 1 -96.86 27.42 -16.08
CA MET A 1 -95.97 26.79 -15.07
C MET A 1 -94.84 26.05 -15.81
N PRO A 2 -93.60 26.55 -15.77
CA PRO A 2 -92.51 25.94 -16.58
C PRO A 2 -91.77 24.86 -15.79
N ARG A 3 -91.50 23.77 -16.48
CA ARG A 3 -90.63 22.66 -16.03
C ARG A 3 -89.18 23.09 -16.16
N ARG A 4 -88.44 23.03 -15.08
CA ARG A 4 -86.97 23.16 -15.07
C ARG A 4 -86.30 21.78 -15.35
N GLY A 5 -85.56 21.74 -16.42
CA GLY A 5 -84.67 20.59 -16.74
C GLY A 5 -83.46 20.62 -15.87
N PHE A 6 -83.08 19.44 -15.34
CA PHE A 6 -81.85 19.19 -14.62
C PHE A 6 -80.88 18.59 -15.60
N THR A 7 -79.80 19.32 -15.90
CA THR A 7 -78.71 18.84 -16.72
C THR A 7 -77.68 18.18 -15.78
N GLY A 8 -77.63 16.85 -15.81
CA GLY A 8 -76.62 16.10 -15.06
C GLY A 8 -75.24 16.19 -15.73
N VAL A 9 -74.27 16.75 -15.01
CA VAL A 9 -72.85 16.75 -15.40
C VAL A 9 -72.26 15.42 -14.93
N LEU A 10 -71.93 14.60 -15.89
CA LEU A 10 -71.18 13.31 -15.64
C LEU A 10 -69.71 13.64 -15.44
N LEU A 11 -69.24 13.55 -14.18
CA LEU A 11 -67.82 13.72 -13.83
C LEU A 11 -67.10 12.35 -14.00
N VAL A 12 -66.33 12.25 -15.07
CA VAL A 12 -65.48 11.08 -15.31
C VAL A 12 -64.20 11.27 -14.47
N PHE A 13 -64.09 10.56 -13.35
CA PHE A 13 -62.83 10.44 -12.61
C PHE A 13 -61.89 9.46 -13.35
N LEU A 14 -60.91 10.03 -14.01
CA LEU A 14 -59.76 9.26 -14.53
C LEU A 14 -58.87 8.91 -13.34
N LEU A 15 -58.92 7.66 -12.86
CA LEU A 15 -57.98 7.13 -11.88
C LEU A 15 -56.60 6.96 -12.57
N MET A 16 -55.75 7.95 -12.36
CA MET A 16 -54.30 7.79 -12.65
C MET A 16 -53.69 6.93 -11.55
N ALA A 17 -53.50 5.63 -11.82
CA ALA A 17 -52.67 4.77 -10.99
C ALA A 17 -51.21 5.21 -11.16
N PRO A 18 -50.45 5.42 -10.06
CA PRO A 18 -49.02 5.65 -10.16
C PRO A 18 -48.38 4.32 -10.61
N LEU A 19 -47.78 4.32 -11.79
CA LEU A 19 -46.84 3.30 -12.20
C LEU A 19 -45.58 3.48 -11.34
N SER A 20 -45.57 2.80 -10.19
CA SER A 20 -44.33 2.58 -9.42
C SER A 20 -43.51 1.58 -10.20
N SER A 21 -42.69 2.06 -11.14
CA SER A 21 -41.58 1.24 -11.63
C SER A 21 -40.56 1.14 -10.51
N SER A 22 -40.57 0.02 -9.79
CA SER A 22 -39.46 -0.42 -8.97
C SER A 22 -38.34 -0.74 -9.91
N ALA A 23 -37.50 0.25 -10.26
CA ALA A 23 -36.21 -0.01 -10.77
C ALA A 23 -35.42 -0.60 -9.59
N SER A 24 -35.34 -1.94 -9.52
CA SER A 24 -34.29 -2.61 -8.78
C SER A 24 -33.00 -2.14 -9.42
N LEU A 25 -32.27 -1.27 -8.74
CA LEU A 25 -30.84 -1.07 -8.97
C LEU A 25 -30.19 -2.44 -8.68
N GLN A 26 -30.07 -3.27 -9.71
CA GLN A 26 -29.02 -4.27 -9.73
C GLN A 26 -27.73 -3.42 -9.76
N VAL A 27 -27.12 -3.27 -8.58
CA VAL A 27 -25.70 -2.98 -8.51
C VAL A 27 -25.08 -4.19 -9.18
N ALA A 28 -24.75 -4.08 -10.46
CA ALA A 28 -23.83 -5.01 -11.09
C ALA A 28 -22.60 -4.92 -10.19
N ASN A 29 -22.20 -6.04 -9.61
CA ASN A 29 -20.93 -6.17 -8.91
C ASN A 29 -19.89 -6.06 -10.04
N GLU A 30 -19.52 -4.84 -10.41
CA GLU A 30 -18.46 -4.62 -11.38
C GLU A 30 -17.17 -5.13 -10.73
N GLU A 31 -16.52 -6.02 -11.41
CA GLU A 31 -15.22 -6.56 -10.99
C GLU A 31 -14.26 -5.39 -10.76
N PRO A 32 -13.51 -5.35 -9.65
CA PRO A 32 -12.58 -4.26 -9.36
C PRO A 32 -11.59 -4.02 -10.50
N ALA A 33 -11.30 -2.76 -10.80
CA ALA A 33 -10.47 -2.39 -11.95
C ALA A 33 -9.07 -3.05 -11.92
N TRP A 34 -8.51 -3.27 -10.74
CA TRP A 34 -7.20 -3.92 -10.57
C TRP A 34 -7.19 -5.37 -11.10
N ARG A 35 -8.32 -6.08 -11.13
CA ARG A 35 -8.42 -7.44 -11.68
C ARG A 35 -8.09 -7.53 -13.18
N SER A 36 -8.16 -6.40 -13.89
CA SER A 36 -7.81 -6.32 -15.32
C SER A 36 -6.36 -5.89 -15.57
N VAL A 37 -5.55 -5.69 -14.53
CA VAL A 37 -4.15 -5.29 -14.62
C VAL A 37 -3.26 -6.51 -14.44
N GLY A 38 -2.72 -7.06 -15.53
CA GLY A 38 -1.73 -8.15 -15.50
C GLY A 38 -0.35 -7.62 -15.10
N LEU A 39 0.28 -8.28 -14.13
CA LEU A 39 1.60 -7.95 -13.62
C LEU A 39 2.59 -9.05 -13.98
N ASP A 40 3.73 -8.66 -14.57
CA ASP A 40 4.81 -9.57 -14.94
C ASP A 40 5.61 -9.99 -13.69
N PRO A 41 5.58 -11.28 -13.30
CA PRO A 41 6.34 -11.76 -12.15
C PRO A 41 7.87 -11.62 -12.31
N ASP A 42 8.40 -11.54 -13.53
CA ASP A 42 9.83 -11.40 -13.77
C ASP A 42 10.35 -10.00 -13.39
N ALA A 43 9.45 -9.03 -13.22
CA ALA A 43 9.79 -7.71 -12.68
C ALA A 43 10.17 -7.73 -11.19
N TRP A 44 9.82 -8.81 -10.48
CA TRP A 44 10.07 -8.95 -9.04
C TRP A 44 11.43 -9.61 -8.79
N THR A 45 12.35 -8.89 -8.15
CA THR A 45 13.77 -9.31 -8.04
C THR A 45 14.26 -9.60 -6.62
N ASP A 46 13.66 -8.97 -5.59
CA ASP A 46 14.02 -9.16 -4.18
C ASP A 46 13.05 -10.17 -3.55
N ARG A 47 13.23 -11.43 -3.93
CA ARG A 47 12.34 -12.56 -3.60
C ARG A 47 12.84 -13.33 -2.38
N PRO A 48 11.95 -14.08 -1.67
CA PRO A 48 12.38 -15.11 -0.75
C PRO A 48 13.10 -16.25 -1.49
N GLU A 49 13.83 -17.07 -0.74
CA GLU A 49 14.53 -18.27 -1.23
C GLU A 49 13.96 -19.52 -0.53
N PRO A 50 12.69 -19.86 -0.75
CA PRO A 50 12.05 -20.97 -0.08
C PRO A 50 12.61 -22.34 -0.54
N GLU A 51 12.38 -23.37 0.26
CA GLU A 51 12.51 -24.74 -0.19
C GLU A 51 11.57 -25.03 -1.37
N GLU A 52 11.78 -26.14 -2.09
CA GLU A 52 10.94 -26.52 -3.24
C GLU A 52 9.47 -26.62 -2.84
N SER A 53 8.64 -25.72 -3.38
CA SER A 53 7.22 -25.59 -3.04
C SER A 53 6.42 -25.11 -4.25
N PRO A 54 5.15 -25.53 -4.40
CA PRO A 54 4.24 -24.96 -5.39
C PRO A 54 4.08 -23.44 -5.27
N MET A 55 4.30 -22.87 -4.08
CA MET A 55 4.21 -21.42 -3.84
C MET A 55 5.34 -20.61 -4.50
N MET A 56 6.42 -21.25 -4.98
CA MET A 56 7.48 -20.57 -5.73
C MET A 56 7.00 -20.03 -7.07
N GLU A 57 6.05 -20.72 -7.70
CA GLU A 57 5.48 -20.34 -8.98
C GLU A 57 4.42 -19.26 -8.81
N SER A 58 4.34 -18.33 -9.78
CA SER A 58 3.23 -17.38 -9.90
C SER A 58 2.13 -17.95 -10.76
N TYR A 59 0.88 -17.68 -10.38
CA TYR A 59 -0.28 -18.24 -11.09
C TYR A 59 -1.15 -17.11 -11.64
N THR A 60 -1.47 -17.20 -12.93
CA THR A 60 -2.29 -16.22 -13.64
C THR A 60 -3.62 -15.99 -12.93
N GLY A 61 -3.93 -14.72 -12.66
CA GLY A 61 -5.16 -14.27 -12.02
C GLY A 61 -5.10 -14.14 -10.50
N ASN A 62 -4.04 -14.61 -9.85
CA ASN A 62 -3.86 -14.41 -8.42
C ASN A 62 -3.71 -12.91 -8.09
N ALA A 63 -4.45 -12.47 -7.09
CA ALA A 63 -4.40 -11.09 -6.61
C ALA A 63 -3.01 -10.70 -6.10
N VAL A 64 -2.59 -9.48 -6.42
CA VAL A 64 -1.30 -8.93 -6.01
C VAL A 64 -1.50 -7.64 -5.22
N ILE A 65 -0.85 -7.57 -4.07
CA ILE A 65 -0.84 -6.44 -3.15
C ILE A 65 0.51 -5.74 -3.21
N GLU A 66 0.50 -4.40 -3.20
CA GLU A 66 1.64 -3.58 -2.83
C GLU A 66 1.47 -3.09 -1.39
N MET A 67 2.43 -3.36 -0.54
CA MET A 67 2.51 -2.87 0.82
C MET A 67 3.69 -1.91 0.97
N ASN A 68 3.40 -0.65 1.26
CA ASN A 68 4.40 0.37 1.56
C ASN A 68 4.69 0.37 3.07
N VAL A 69 5.93 0.12 3.46
CA VAL A 69 6.35 0.04 4.85
C VAL A 69 7.34 1.12 5.22
N SER A 70 7.38 1.49 6.49
CA SER A 70 8.45 2.31 7.04
C SER A 70 8.86 1.82 8.42
N TYR A 71 10.18 1.87 8.71
CA TYR A 71 10.74 1.38 9.95
C TYR A 71 12.04 2.09 10.34
N GLN A 72 12.47 1.91 11.59
CA GLN A 72 13.73 2.45 12.12
C GLN A 72 14.54 1.32 12.76
N LEU A 73 15.83 1.25 12.41
CA LEU A 73 16.76 0.21 12.92
C LEU A 73 17.39 0.57 14.27
N GLY A 74 17.12 1.74 14.82
CA GLY A 74 17.79 2.19 16.04
C GLY A 74 17.11 3.36 16.72
N GLY A 75 17.83 4.06 17.60
CA GLY A 75 17.31 5.16 18.42
C GLY A 75 16.81 6.36 17.63
N LEU A 76 16.32 7.36 18.36
CA LEU A 76 15.67 8.59 17.88
C LEU A 76 16.41 9.37 16.78
N LEU A 77 17.70 9.10 16.55
CA LEU A 77 18.52 9.75 15.52
C LEU A 77 18.79 8.85 14.30
N SER A 78 18.27 7.61 14.27
CA SER A 78 18.37 6.78 13.08
C SER A 78 17.39 7.26 12.02
N GLU A 79 17.81 7.23 10.76
CA GLU A 79 16.94 7.55 9.64
C GLU A 79 15.79 6.52 9.54
N ARG A 80 14.63 6.97 9.12
CA ARG A 80 13.51 6.10 8.77
C ARG A 80 13.79 5.52 7.39
N VAL A 81 13.68 4.21 7.28
CA VAL A 81 13.74 3.47 6.02
C VAL A 81 12.32 3.31 5.49
N GLU A 82 12.13 3.51 4.21
CA GLU A 82 10.89 3.22 3.50
C GLU A 82 11.15 2.10 2.50
N GLY A 83 10.17 1.23 2.30
CA GLY A 83 10.28 0.08 1.42
C GLY A 83 8.95 -0.34 0.84
N ILE A 84 9.02 -1.12 -0.23
CA ILE A 84 7.87 -1.71 -0.90
C ILE A 84 7.99 -3.23 -0.78
N VAL A 85 6.89 -3.87 -0.37
CA VAL A 85 6.75 -5.34 -0.37
C VAL A 85 5.60 -5.70 -1.28
N ILE A 86 5.85 -6.59 -2.25
CA ILE A 86 4.83 -7.13 -3.16
C ILE A 86 4.46 -8.52 -2.70
N ILE A 87 3.16 -8.79 -2.60
CA ILE A 87 2.61 -10.05 -2.10
C ILE A 87 1.63 -10.60 -3.13
N GLU A 88 1.79 -11.87 -3.51
CA GLU A 88 0.82 -12.63 -4.29
C GLU A 88 -0.04 -13.49 -3.36
N LEU A 89 -1.36 -13.49 -3.57
CA LEU A 89 -2.33 -14.27 -2.81
C LEU A 89 -2.80 -15.48 -3.61
N PHE A 90 -2.82 -16.66 -3.01
CA PHE A 90 -3.21 -17.91 -3.66
C PHE A 90 -4.72 -18.18 -3.54
N GLU A 91 -5.53 -17.42 -4.29
CA GLU A 91 -7.00 -17.49 -4.24
C GLU A 91 -7.55 -18.88 -4.65
N GLN A 92 -6.83 -19.62 -5.47
CA GLN A 92 -7.22 -20.97 -5.88
C GLN A 92 -7.10 -22.02 -4.75
N TRP A 93 -6.28 -21.75 -3.72
CA TRP A 93 -6.02 -22.70 -2.64
C TRP A 93 -6.54 -22.23 -1.28
N ALA A 94 -6.66 -20.91 -1.07
CA ALA A 94 -7.18 -20.32 0.14
C ALA A 94 -8.20 -19.20 -0.14
N PRO A 95 -9.33 -19.50 -0.83
CA PRO A 95 -10.28 -18.49 -1.28
C PRO A 95 -10.93 -17.68 -0.14
N ILE A 96 -11.17 -18.26 1.02
CA ILE A 96 -11.81 -17.57 2.15
C ILE A 96 -10.82 -16.58 2.76
N THR A 97 -9.60 -17.05 3.03
CA THR A 97 -8.55 -16.25 3.68
C THR A 97 -8.06 -15.12 2.78
N THR A 98 -7.88 -15.40 1.49
CA THR A 98 -7.49 -14.37 0.51
C THR A 98 -8.58 -13.33 0.30
N ASN A 99 -9.86 -13.73 0.23
CA ASN A 99 -10.97 -12.78 0.13
C ASN A 99 -11.08 -11.87 1.37
N ASN A 100 -10.83 -12.40 2.57
CA ASN A 100 -10.76 -11.61 3.79
C ASN A 100 -9.65 -10.54 3.68
N MET A 101 -8.44 -10.94 3.27
CA MET A 101 -7.31 -10.03 3.06
C MET A 101 -7.62 -8.96 2.02
N ILE A 102 -8.14 -9.33 0.83
CA ILE A 102 -8.51 -8.40 -0.24
C ILE A 102 -9.53 -7.38 0.26
N THR A 103 -10.58 -7.82 0.96
CA THR A 103 -11.61 -6.94 1.53
C THR A 103 -11.02 -5.91 2.48
N HIS A 104 -10.10 -6.34 3.35
CA HIS A 104 -9.43 -5.46 4.29
C HIS A 104 -8.48 -4.46 3.60
N VAL A 105 -7.74 -4.89 2.58
CA VAL A 105 -6.89 -4.01 1.76
C VAL A 105 -7.73 -2.97 1.03
N GLU A 106 -8.79 -3.39 0.32
CA GLU A 106 -9.68 -2.47 -0.42
C GLU A 106 -10.38 -1.45 0.49
N SER A 107 -10.65 -1.82 1.75
CA SER A 107 -11.23 -0.89 2.74
C SER A 107 -10.21 0.07 3.36
N GLY A 108 -8.91 -0.08 3.10
CA GLY A 108 -7.84 0.69 3.74
C GLY A 108 -7.66 0.34 5.22
N LEU A 109 -8.09 -0.87 5.65
CA LEU A 109 -8.01 -1.29 7.05
C LEU A 109 -6.58 -1.26 7.57
N TYR A 110 -5.62 -1.62 6.73
CA TYR A 110 -4.21 -1.77 7.11
C TYR A 110 -3.39 -0.47 7.03
N ASP A 111 -3.94 0.62 6.48
CA ASP A 111 -3.23 1.89 6.38
C ASP A 111 -2.89 2.46 7.76
N GLY A 112 -1.61 2.68 8.00
CA GLY A 112 -1.08 3.20 9.25
C GLY A 112 -0.96 2.18 10.39
N VAL A 113 -1.25 0.89 10.15
CA VAL A 113 -1.15 -0.18 11.15
C VAL A 113 0.31 -0.50 11.45
N PHE A 114 0.62 -0.76 12.72
CA PHE A 114 1.96 -1.13 13.16
C PHE A 114 2.21 -2.64 13.11
N PHE A 115 3.46 -3.02 12.86
CA PHE A 115 3.92 -4.35 13.23
C PHE A 115 4.06 -4.40 14.75
N HIS A 116 3.28 -5.22 15.39
CA HIS A 116 3.19 -5.27 16.86
C HIS A 116 3.97 -6.44 17.46
N ARG A 117 4.40 -7.40 16.64
CA ARG A 117 5.20 -8.55 17.03
C ARG A 117 6.17 -8.89 15.90
N VAL A 118 7.45 -8.92 16.23
CA VAL A 118 8.53 -9.21 15.32
C VAL A 118 9.50 -10.17 16.03
N ILE A 119 9.73 -11.33 15.45
CA ILE A 119 10.61 -12.35 16.01
C ILE A 119 11.57 -12.76 14.90
N ASN A 120 12.83 -12.39 15.07
CA ASN A 120 13.91 -12.75 14.14
C ASN A 120 14.03 -14.27 14.01
N ASP A 121 14.39 -14.76 12.83
CA ASP A 121 14.42 -16.17 12.44
C ASP A 121 13.05 -16.88 12.62
N PHE A 122 11.95 -16.14 12.48
CA PHE A 122 10.59 -16.71 12.57
C PHE A 122 9.55 -15.92 11.78
N VAL A 123 8.88 -14.91 12.40
CA VAL A 123 7.79 -14.17 11.73
C VAL A 123 7.77 -12.69 12.10
N THR A 124 7.25 -11.87 11.18
CA THR A 124 6.84 -10.49 11.43
C THR A 124 5.33 -10.37 11.34
N GLN A 125 4.67 -9.93 12.41
CA GLN A 125 3.20 -9.92 12.54
C GLN A 125 2.64 -8.51 12.62
N SER A 126 1.54 -8.30 11.89
CA SER A 126 0.79 -7.04 11.81
C SER A 126 -0.72 -7.30 11.68
N GLY A 127 -1.48 -6.31 11.22
CA GLY A 127 -2.89 -6.45 10.87
C GLY A 127 -3.89 -6.13 12.00
N ASP A 128 -3.45 -5.71 13.19
CA ASP A 128 -4.35 -5.23 14.23
C ASP A 128 -4.85 -3.81 13.92
N PRO A 129 -6.13 -3.62 13.50
CA PRO A 129 -6.63 -2.32 13.09
C PRO A 129 -6.73 -1.29 14.22
N THR A 130 -6.64 -1.74 15.47
CA THR A 130 -6.65 -0.88 16.66
C THR A 130 -5.25 -0.35 16.99
N CYS A 131 -4.21 -0.91 16.39
CA CYS A 131 -2.81 -0.61 16.64
C CYS A 131 -2.22 0.31 15.53
N LYS A 132 -2.77 1.51 15.38
CA LYS A 132 -2.31 2.49 14.37
C LYS A 132 -2.32 3.95 14.82
N THR A 133 -2.68 4.23 16.04
CA THR A 133 -2.74 5.60 16.55
C THR A 133 -1.36 6.08 16.98
N ILE A 134 -0.91 7.23 16.45
CA ILE A 134 0.33 7.89 16.87
C ILE A 134 0.31 8.12 18.38
N GLY A 135 1.41 7.79 19.08
CA GLY A 135 1.52 7.85 20.55
C GLY A 135 1.03 6.59 21.26
N LEU A 136 0.46 5.63 20.52
CA LEU A 136 0.09 4.30 21.04
C LEU A 136 0.90 3.21 20.32
N TYR A 137 2.16 3.49 20.05
CA TYR A 137 3.06 2.55 19.40
C TYR A 137 3.22 1.25 20.21
N PRO A 138 3.47 0.09 19.59
CA PRO A 138 3.50 -1.22 20.25
C PRO A 138 4.32 -1.30 21.54
N ALA A 139 5.47 -0.62 21.62
CA ALA A 139 6.32 -0.60 22.80
C ALA A 139 5.63 0.05 24.02
N THR A 140 4.65 0.92 23.80
CA THR A 140 3.94 1.67 24.86
C THR A 140 2.48 1.26 25.03
N ASN A 141 1.92 0.53 24.06
CA ASN A 141 0.53 0.06 24.10
C ASN A 141 0.46 -1.48 24.22
N PRO A 142 0.23 -2.01 25.44
CA PRO A 142 0.15 -3.46 25.65
C PRO A 142 -1.06 -4.11 24.94
N SER A 143 -2.05 -3.33 24.50
CA SER A 143 -3.23 -3.84 23.79
C SER A 143 -2.99 -4.08 22.31
N CYS A 144 -1.90 -3.55 21.69
CA CYS A 144 -1.54 -3.86 20.32
C CYS A 144 -1.32 -5.37 20.16
N GLY A 145 -1.94 -5.95 19.13
CA GLY A 145 -1.94 -7.39 18.88
C GLY A 145 -3.13 -8.14 19.48
N SER A 146 -4.03 -7.42 20.19
CA SER A 146 -5.26 -8.01 20.74
C SER A 146 -6.52 -7.61 19.99
N GLY A 147 -6.41 -6.71 19.01
CA GLY A 147 -7.55 -6.18 18.26
C GLY A 147 -7.84 -6.95 16.98
N GLY A 148 -9.00 -6.64 16.40
CA GLY A 148 -9.50 -7.18 15.15
C GLY A 148 -10.73 -6.39 14.71
N THR A 149 -11.39 -6.84 13.65
CA THR A 149 -12.67 -6.29 13.18
C THR A 149 -13.87 -6.83 13.96
N GLY A 150 -13.71 -8.01 14.55
CA GLY A 150 -14.77 -8.80 15.19
C GLY A 150 -15.49 -9.74 14.21
N GLU A 151 -15.06 -9.80 12.97
CA GLU A 151 -15.57 -10.73 11.95
C GLU A 151 -14.54 -11.83 11.70
N THR A 152 -14.77 -13.02 12.25
CA THR A 152 -13.83 -14.14 12.13
C THR A 152 -14.12 -14.98 10.89
N ILE A 153 -13.08 -15.66 10.41
CA ILE A 153 -13.14 -16.62 9.31
C ILE A 153 -12.73 -18.02 9.78
N PRO A 154 -13.25 -19.08 9.15
CA PRO A 154 -12.83 -20.44 9.45
C PRO A 154 -11.37 -20.68 9.02
N LEU A 155 -10.73 -21.64 9.72
CA LEU A 155 -9.42 -22.12 9.35
C LEU A 155 -9.46 -22.80 7.97
N GLU A 156 -8.51 -22.46 7.11
CA GLU A 156 -8.45 -22.96 5.73
C GLU A 156 -7.05 -23.50 5.44
N HIS A 157 -7.00 -24.72 4.93
CA HIS A 157 -5.75 -25.39 4.55
C HIS A 157 -5.82 -25.96 3.15
N ASP A 158 -4.67 -25.95 2.46
CA ASP A 158 -4.46 -26.65 1.20
C ASP A 158 -3.06 -27.29 1.20
N THR A 159 -2.92 -28.46 0.60
CA THR A 159 -1.66 -29.22 0.55
C THR A 159 -0.58 -28.57 -0.32
N ASN A 160 -0.93 -27.56 -1.11
CA ASN A 160 0.04 -26.77 -1.87
C ASN A 160 0.61 -25.60 -1.10
N LEU A 161 0.07 -25.33 0.09
CA LEU A 161 0.45 -24.20 0.94
C LEU A 161 1.20 -24.68 2.18
N SER A 162 2.31 -24.00 2.49
CA SER A 162 3.14 -24.28 3.66
C SER A 162 3.83 -23.00 4.11
N HIS A 163 4.31 -22.96 5.34
CA HIS A 163 5.05 -21.81 5.88
C HIS A 163 6.52 -21.82 5.43
N VAL A 164 6.70 -21.73 4.11
CA VAL A 164 8.02 -21.54 3.49
C VAL A 164 8.54 -20.11 3.71
N ASP A 165 9.82 -19.86 3.43
CA ASP A 165 10.41 -18.50 3.44
C ASP A 165 9.56 -17.54 2.60
N GLY A 166 9.16 -16.41 3.17
CA GLY A 166 8.30 -15.40 2.55
C GLY A 166 6.80 -15.70 2.57
N ALA A 167 6.35 -16.83 3.13
CA ALA A 167 4.93 -17.18 3.20
C ALA A 167 4.13 -16.18 4.05
N LEU A 168 2.92 -15.87 3.61
CA LEU A 168 1.94 -15.07 4.35
C LEU A 168 0.99 -16.01 5.09
N GLY A 169 0.96 -15.92 6.42
CA GLY A 169 0.10 -16.72 7.28
C GLY A 169 -0.93 -15.88 8.04
N MET A 170 -2.10 -16.48 8.33
CA MET A 170 -3.18 -15.83 9.06
C MET A 170 -3.04 -16.11 10.55
N ALA A 171 -2.98 -15.05 11.35
CA ALA A 171 -2.92 -15.17 12.80
C ALA A 171 -4.30 -15.47 13.39
N ARG A 172 -4.34 -16.29 14.45
CA ARG A 172 -5.54 -16.68 15.18
C ARG A 172 -5.28 -16.86 16.67
N SER A 173 -6.32 -16.94 17.46
CA SER A 173 -6.26 -17.36 18.85
C SER A 173 -6.27 -18.91 19.01
N ALA A 174 -6.60 -19.41 20.17
CA ALA A 174 -6.66 -20.86 20.41
C ALA A 174 -7.80 -21.57 19.62
N ASP A 175 -8.87 -20.85 19.30
CA ASP A 175 -9.94 -21.38 18.44
C ASP A 175 -9.47 -21.33 16.98
N PRO A 176 -9.47 -22.45 16.24
CA PRO A 176 -9.10 -22.48 14.83
C PRO A 176 -9.87 -21.48 13.96
N ASP A 177 -11.15 -21.26 14.24
CA ASP A 177 -12.05 -20.38 13.50
C ASP A 177 -12.06 -18.93 14.04
N SER A 178 -10.98 -18.50 14.70
CA SER A 178 -10.85 -17.16 15.27
C SER A 178 -9.96 -16.20 14.50
N ALA A 179 -9.51 -16.57 13.32
CA ALA A 179 -8.78 -15.67 12.44
C ALA A 179 -9.67 -14.49 12.01
N ASP A 180 -9.12 -13.28 11.96
CA ASP A 180 -9.86 -12.05 11.65
C ASP A 180 -9.04 -11.19 10.69
N ALA A 181 -8.31 -10.20 11.18
CA ALA A 181 -7.56 -9.24 10.37
C ALA A 181 -6.04 -9.37 10.52
N GLN A 182 -5.55 -10.03 11.56
CA GLN A 182 -4.11 -10.13 11.83
C GLN A 182 -3.45 -11.22 10.99
N TRP A 183 -2.27 -10.90 10.46
CA TRP A 183 -1.47 -11.76 9.61
C TRP A 183 0.02 -11.60 9.92
N TYR A 184 0.83 -12.51 9.45
CA TYR A 184 2.29 -12.47 9.58
C TYR A 184 2.97 -12.92 8.29
N ILE A 185 4.22 -12.51 8.12
CA ILE A 185 5.12 -13.01 7.09
C ILE A 185 6.18 -13.89 7.78
N ALA A 186 6.34 -15.11 7.31
CA ALA A 186 7.46 -15.97 7.68
C ALA A 186 8.73 -15.42 7.00
N GLU A 187 9.72 -15.03 7.77
CA GLU A 187 10.97 -14.48 7.22
C GLU A 187 12.05 -15.52 7.01
N THR A 188 11.70 -16.77 7.29
CA THR A 188 12.46 -18.01 7.07
C THR A 188 11.46 -19.17 7.02
N GLU A 189 11.94 -20.39 6.71
CA GLU A 189 11.12 -21.60 6.81
C GLU A 189 10.53 -21.75 8.22
N ALA A 190 9.21 -21.79 8.33
CA ALA A 190 8.47 -21.84 9.60
C ALA A 190 7.46 -23.00 9.66
N HIS A 191 7.87 -24.18 9.12
CA HIS A 191 7.04 -25.39 9.04
C HIS A 191 6.47 -25.89 10.37
N GLY A 192 6.99 -25.40 11.50
CA GLY A 192 6.36 -25.63 12.81
C GLY A 192 4.97 -25.03 12.95
N LEU A 193 4.52 -24.19 12.00
CA LEU A 193 3.18 -23.60 11.94
C LEU A 193 2.21 -24.38 11.05
N ASP A 194 2.72 -25.29 10.21
CA ASP A 194 1.92 -26.11 9.31
C ASP A 194 1.05 -27.13 10.08
N PRO A 195 -0.12 -27.46 9.56
CA PRO A 195 -1.10 -28.32 10.26
C PRO A 195 -0.55 -29.71 10.61
N GLU A 196 0.28 -30.29 9.78
CA GLU A 196 0.89 -31.61 10.02
C GLU A 196 1.90 -31.63 11.16
N ASN A 197 2.41 -30.48 11.57
CA ASN A 197 3.43 -30.33 12.61
C ASN A 197 2.85 -29.80 13.94
N ARG A 198 1.50 -29.74 14.05
CA ARG A 198 0.80 -29.16 15.21
C ARG A 198 -0.39 -30.00 15.66
N ASP A 199 -0.60 -30.02 16.97
CA ASP A 199 -1.76 -30.66 17.58
C ASP A 199 -3.03 -29.77 17.59
N ASP A 200 -2.85 -28.45 17.28
CA ASP A 200 -3.92 -27.44 17.29
C ASP A 200 -4.39 -27.02 15.90
N GLU A 201 -4.26 -27.90 14.91
CA GLU A 201 -4.64 -27.73 13.51
C GLU A 201 -3.80 -26.70 12.72
N GLY A 202 -2.76 -26.09 13.32
CA GLY A 202 -1.85 -25.14 12.64
C GLY A 202 -2.50 -23.83 12.24
N TYR A 203 -1.90 -23.17 11.24
CA TYR A 203 -2.31 -21.85 10.75
C TYR A 203 -2.51 -21.87 9.24
N ALA A 204 -3.46 -21.07 8.77
CA ALA A 204 -3.69 -20.92 7.33
C ALA A 204 -2.54 -20.15 6.68
N THR A 205 -1.97 -20.70 5.61
CA THR A 205 -1.07 -20.01 4.68
C THR A 205 -1.87 -19.65 3.44
N PHE A 206 -1.70 -18.44 2.89
CA PHE A 206 -2.55 -17.97 1.81
C PHE A 206 -1.89 -17.03 0.80
N GLY A 207 -0.60 -16.75 0.95
CA GLY A 207 0.15 -15.88 0.04
C GLY A 207 1.65 -16.03 0.22
N ILE A 208 2.41 -15.31 -0.60
CA ILE A 208 3.88 -15.26 -0.53
C ILE A 208 4.39 -13.88 -0.95
N VAL A 209 5.49 -13.44 -0.35
CA VAL A 209 6.23 -12.25 -0.79
C VAL A 209 6.87 -12.51 -2.15
N ARG A 210 6.68 -11.61 -3.11
CA ARG A 210 7.31 -11.67 -4.45
C ARG A 210 8.42 -10.66 -4.62
N HIS A 211 8.39 -9.57 -3.84
CA HIS A 211 9.43 -8.53 -3.86
C HIS A 211 9.50 -7.86 -2.50
N GLY A 212 10.66 -7.32 -2.14
CA GLY A 212 10.87 -6.61 -0.89
C GLY A 212 11.18 -7.51 0.29
N MET A 213 11.64 -8.75 0.06
CA MET A 213 12.01 -9.68 1.13
C MET A 213 13.16 -9.15 1.99
N SER A 214 14.08 -8.35 1.43
CA SER A 214 15.11 -7.64 2.19
C SER A 214 14.53 -6.68 3.23
N HIS A 215 13.39 -6.03 2.95
CA HIS A 215 12.69 -5.19 3.92
C HIS A 215 12.04 -6.03 5.02
N VAL A 216 11.44 -7.17 4.68
CA VAL A 216 10.86 -8.10 5.67
C VAL A 216 11.92 -8.57 6.65
N ARG A 217 13.09 -9.04 6.14
CA ARG A 217 14.23 -9.46 6.97
C ARG A 217 14.80 -8.31 7.81
N THR A 218 14.90 -7.11 7.23
CA THR A 218 15.35 -5.93 7.99
C THR A 218 14.38 -5.53 9.09
N ILE A 219 13.07 -5.68 8.86
CA ILE A 219 12.05 -5.51 9.90
C ILE A 219 12.21 -6.57 10.99
N ALA A 220 12.53 -7.82 10.64
CA ALA A 220 12.78 -8.89 11.60
C ALA A 220 13.94 -8.59 12.56
N GLU A 221 14.91 -7.80 12.12
CA GLU A 221 16.09 -7.39 12.90
C GLU A 221 15.90 -6.12 13.75
N VAL A 222 14.71 -5.45 13.69
CA VAL A 222 14.50 -4.24 14.52
C VAL A 222 14.63 -4.58 16.00
N PRO A 223 15.16 -3.68 16.84
CA PRO A 223 15.21 -3.88 18.27
C PRO A 223 13.82 -4.11 18.86
N THR A 224 13.67 -5.18 19.61
CA THR A 224 12.41 -5.56 20.27
C THR A 224 12.56 -5.56 21.77
N SER A 225 11.44 -5.51 22.50
CA SER A 225 11.40 -5.73 23.93
C SER A 225 11.42 -7.24 24.20
N ASP A 226 12.61 -7.83 24.22
CA ASP A 226 12.82 -9.19 24.73
C ASP A 226 12.79 -9.22 26.25
N GLU A 227 11.97 -8.37 26.83
CA GLU A 227 11.82 -8.33 28.28
C GLU A 227 11.11 -9.59 28.74
N PRO A 228 11.84 -10.63 29.18
CA PRO A 228 11.20 -11.76 29.84
C PRO A 228 10.58 -11.35 31.18
N THR A 229 10.90 -10.17 31.70
CA THR A 229 10.46 -9.65 32.99
C THR A 229 9.02 -9.14 32.99
N GLY A 230 8.39 -9.00 31.84
CA GLY A 230 6.96 -8.72 31.69
C GLY A 230 6.21 -9.89 31.05
N THR A 231 6.85 -11.03 30.90
CA THR A 231 6.24 -12.19 30.27
C THR A 231 5.05 -12.65 31.13
N ASP A 232 3.86 -12.55 30.58
CA ASP A 232 2.71 -13.28 31.06
C ASP A 232 3.05 -14.77 30.96
N LEU A 233 3.23 -15.42 32.11
CA LEU A 233 3.58 -16.85 32.18
C LEU A 233 2.48 -17.73 31.59
N ASP A 234 1.23 -17.21 31.56
CA ASP A 234 0.08 -17.89 30.96
C ASP A 234 0.00 -17.68 29.45
N ASN A 235 0.65 -16.61 28.91
CA ASN A 235 0.80 -16.34 27.49
C ASN A 235 2.17 -15.74 27.17
N PRO A 236 3.23 -16.56 27.18
CA PRO A 236 4.62 -16.10 26.97
C PRO A 236 4.87 -15.47 25.60
N PHE A 237 3.96 -15.64 24.65
CA PHE A 237 4.08 -15.07 23.31
C PHE A 237 3.45 -13.68 23.19
N ALA A 238 2.62 -13.24 24.12
CA ALA A 238 1.89 -11.98 24.02
C ALA A 238 2.77 -10.73 24.15
N SER A 239 3.92 -10.82 24.81
CA SER A 239 4.84 -9.70 25.05
C SER A 239 6.17 -9.82 24.31
N ALA A 240 6.53 -11.00 23.81
CA ALA A 240 7.77 -11.21 23.07
C ALA A 240 7.71 -10.53 21.69
N GLY A 241 8.82 -9.91 21.29
CA GLY A 241 8.98 -9.38 19.95
C GLY A 241 8.28 -8.05 19.69
N ARG A 242 7.93 -7.26 20.70
CA ARG A 242 7.41 -5.90 20.46
C ARG A 242 8.52 -4.98 20.00
N PRO A 243 8.40 -4.36 18.79
CA PRO A 243 9.40 -3.40 18.34
C PRO A 243 9.53 -2.20 19.29
N LEU A 244 10.76 -1.78 19.57
CA LEU A 244 11.03 -0.59 20.39
C LEU A 244 10.87 0.71 19.59
N PHE A 245 11.03 0.64 18.27
CA PHE A 245 10.88 1.75 17.34
C PHE A 245 9.80 1.43 16.32
N GLU A 246 9.18 2.49 15.80
CA GLU A 246 8.03 2.36 14.91
C GLU A 246 8.36 1.55 13.66
N VAL A 247 7.61 0.49 13.45
CA VAL A 247 7.50 -0.27 12.22
C VAL A 247 6.05 -0.18 11.76
N ARG A 248 5.82 0.37 10.56
CA ARG A 248 4.47 0.74 10.10
C ARG A 248 4.20 0.29 8.68
N ILE A 249 2.99 -0.11 8.42
CA ILE A 249 2.40 -0.14 7.09
C ILE A 249 1.91 1.28 6.79
N ASN A 250 2.50 1.95 5.81
CA ASN A 250 2.04 3.28 5.40
C ASN A 250 0.74 3.17 4.59
N SER A 251 0.69 2.24 3.64
CA SER A 251 -0.49 1.87 2.85
C SER A 251 -0.39 0.44 2.34
N MET A 252 -1.55 -0.17 2.06
CA MET A 252 -1.67 -1.43 1.32
C MET A 252 -2.70 -1.25 0.21
N GLU A 253 -2.34 -1.65 -1.01
CA GLU A 253 -3.19 -1.46 -2.18
C GLU A 253 -3.20 -2.71 -3.07
N MET A 254 -4.37 -3.01 -3.66
CA MET A 254 -4.48 -3.99 -4.72
C MET A 254 -3.94 -3.38 -6.01
N ILE A 255 -2.86 -3.91 -6.57
CA ILE A 255 -2.20 -3.34 -7.75
C ILE A 255 -2.47 -4.09 -9.05
N GLY A 256 -2.98 -5.29 -8.97
CA GLY A 256 -3.26 -6.12 -10.14
C GLY A 256 -3.35 -7.59 -9.80
N VAL A 257 -3.15 -8.41 -10.82
CA VAL A 257 -3.06 -9.86 -10.72
C VAL A 257 -1.79 -10.37 -11.37
N ALA A 258 -1.23 -11.45 -10.86
CA ALA A 258 -0.10 -12.12 -11.47
C ALA A 258 -0.46 -12.62 -12.88
N ASP A 259 0.42 -12.42 -13.85
CA ASP A 259 0.21 -12.76 -15.26
C ASP A 259 1.50 -13.31 -15.90
N PRO A 260 1.98 -14.49 -15.43
CA PRO A 260 3.23 -15.07 -15.91
C PRO A 260 3.18 -15.50 -17.38
N ASP A 261 2.01 -15.71 -17.95
CA ASP A 261 1.81 -16.08 -19.34
C ASP A 261 1.41 -14.90 -20.26
N GLY A 262 1.23 -13.68 -19.71
CA GLY A 262 0.87 -12.48 -20.45
C GLY A 262 -0.53 -12.54 -21.07
N SER A 263 -1.43 -13.34 -20.51
CA SER A 263 -2.77 -13.55 -21.05
C SER A 263 -3.79 -12.48 -20.64
N ILE A 264 -3.49 -11.69 -19.60
CA ILE A 264 -4.37 -10.66 -19.07
C ILE A 264 -4.07 -9.34 -19.78
N ARG A 265 -5.11 -8.71 -20.32
CA ARG A 265 -4.97 -7.39 -20.95
C ARG A 265 -4.70 -6.34 -19.88
N ASN A 266 -3.63 -5.58 -20.09
CA ASN A 266 -3.33 -4.42 -19.25
C ASN A 266 -3.87 -3.15 -19.92
N PRO A 267 -5.02 -2.58 -19.49
CA PRO A 267 -5.60 -1.39 -20.10
C PRO A 267 -4.70 -0.16 -19.97
N VAL A 268 -3.79 -0.12 -18.99
CA VAL A 268 -2.82 0.97 -18.82
C VAL A 268 -1.75 0.90 -19.92
N ALA A 269 -1.28 -0.29 -20.27
CA ALA A 269 -0.31 -0.48 -21.35
C ALA A 269 -0.93 -0.16 -22.74
N GLU A 270 -2.19 -0.53 -22.97
CA GLU A 270 -2.90 -0.20 -24.21
C GLU A 270 -3.14 1.31 -24.35
N ALA A 271 -3.43 2.03 -23.26
CA ALA A 271 -3.59 3.49 -23.27
C ALA A 271 -2.26 4.22 -23.47
N GLN A 272 -1.14 3.66 -23.04
CA GLN A 272 0.21 4.23 -23.22
C GLN A 272 0.84 3.88 -24.57
N GLY A 273 0.45 2.78 -25.21
CA GLY A 273 0.94 2.36 -26.52
C GLY A 273 0.56 3.28 -27.67
N GLY A 274 -0.36 4.25 -27.45
CA GLY A 274 -0.75 5.28 -28.41
C GLY A 274 0.01 6.62 -28.28
N GLN A 275 0.70 6.85 -27.16
CA GLN A 275 1.54 8.04 -26.98
C GLN A 275 2.99 7.58 -26.84
N SER A 276 3.79 7.81 -27.89
CA SER A 276 5.18 7.40 -27.88
C SER A 276 5.90 8.08 -26.72
N PHE A 277 6.68 7.31 -25.96
CA PHE A 277 7.65 7.77 -24.94
C PHE A 277 8.44 9.02 -25.37
N LEU A 278 8.62 9.22 -26.70
CA LEU A 278 9.25 10.39 -27.29
C LEU A 278 8.42 11.68 -27.17
N GLN A 279 7.08 11.59 -27.02
CA GLN A 279 6.23 12.77 -26.81
C GLN A 279 6.28 13.25 -25.35
N ASP A 280 6.27 12.34 -24.39
CA ASP A 280 6.40 12.68 -22.97
C ASP A 280 7.82 13.17 -22.66
N ALA A 281 8.86 12.56 -23.22
CA ALA A 281 10.22 13.05 -23.11
C ALA A 281 10.39 14.45 -23.73
N ALA A 282 9.68 14.78 -24.81
CA ALA A 282 9.71 16.11 -25.42
C ALA A 282 9.04 17.17 -24.51
N VAL A 283 7.99 16.82 -23.75
CA VAL A 283 7.32 17.72 -22.82
C VAL A 283 8.16 17.90 -21.55
N ILE A 284 8.71 16.81 -20.99
CA ILE A 284 9.48 16.85 -19.73
C ILE A 284 10.85 17.53 -19.93
N ILE A 285 11.50 17.34 -21.08
CA ILE A 285 12.83 17.90 -21.35
C ILE A 285 12.74 19.20 -22.17
N GLY A 286 11.80 19.29 -23.10
CA GLY A 286 11.68 20.42 -24.01
C GLY A 286 11.22 21.72 -23.36
N VAL A 287 10.24 21.66 -22.44
CA VAL A 287 9.71 22.86 -21.77
C VAL A 287 10.73 23.49 -20.78
N PRO A 288 11.41 22.72 -19.92
CA PRO A 288 12.45 23.29 -19.08
C PRO A 288 13.62 23.85 -19.87
N LEU A 289 14.05 23.16 -20.95
CA LEU A 289 15.15 23.62 -21.80
C LEU A 289 14.79 24.91 -22.53
N ALA A 290 13.56 25.03 -23.05
CA ALA A 290 13.06 26.25 -23.69
C ALA A 290 13.01 27.42 -22.72
N LEU A 291 12.58 27.21 -21.46
CA LEU A 291 12.56 28.23 -20.42
C LEU A 291 13.97 28.67 -20.01
N VAL A 292 14.93 27.75 -19.97
CA VAL A 292 16.35 28.09 -19.70
C VAL A 292 16.93 28.90 -20.85
N LEU A 293 16.68 28.53 -22.11
CA LEU A 293 17.16 29.28 -23.25
C LEU A 293 16.55 30.68 -23.36
N VAL A 294 15.25 30.83 -23.04
CA VAL A 294 14.61 32.16 -22.95
C VAL A 294 15.21 32.98 -21.81
N GLY A 295 15.44 32.38 -20.64
CA GLY A 295 16.09 33.03 -19.52
C GLY A 295 17.50 33.51 -19.85
N VAL A 296 18.33 32.68 -20.49
CA VAL A 296 19.69 33.06 -20.96
C VAL A 296 19.63 34.16 -22.00
N GLY A 297 18.67 34.08 -22.94
CA GLY A 297 18.49 35.12 -23.97
C GLY A 297 18.13 36.49 -23.38
N ILE A 298 17.23 36.52 -22.37
CA ILE A 298 16.87 37.75 -21.66
C ILE A 298 18.06 38.29 -20.86
N THR A 299 18.83 37.45 -20.21
CA THR A 299 20.01 37.86 -19.44
C THR A 299 21.06 38.45 -20.36
N MET A 300 21.36 37.83 -21.50
CA MET A 300 22.29 38.39 -22.49
C MET A 300 21.82 39.71 -23.10
N ALA A 301 20.51 39.86 -23.36
CA ALA A 301 19.95 41.12 -23.84
C ALA A 301 20.10 42.26 -22.83
N VAL A 302 19.87 41.96 -21.51
CA VAL A 302 20.05 42.94 -20.42
C VAL A 302 21.52 43.34 -20.28
N TYR A 303 22.47 42.38 -20.37
CA TYR A 303 23.90 42.69 -20.33
C TYR A 303 24.34 43.52 -21.54
N ALA A 304 23.88 43.21 -22.73
CA ALA A 304 24.19 43.97 -23.94
C ALA A 304 23.58 45.40 -23.94
N GLN A 305 22.49 45.61 -23.19
CA GLN A 305 21.91 46.95 -22.99
C GLN A 305 22.73 47.74 -21.95
N ALA A 306 23.14 47.09 -20.85
CA ALA A 306 24.00 47.72 -19.83
C ALA A 306 25.37 48.13 -20.35
N ASP A 307 25.98 47.33 -21.24
CA ASP A 307 27.23 47.68 -21.91
C ASP A 307 27.07 48.91 -22.81
N ARG A 308 25.96 49.02 -23.56
CA ARG A 308 25.67 50.20 -24.39
C ARG A 308 25.41 51.46 -23.59
N ASP A 309 24.78 51.32 -22.44
CA ASP A 309 24.51 52.46 -21.54
C ASP A 309 25.78 52.90 -20.79
N SER A 310 26.79 52.03 -20.59
CA SER A 310 28.09 52.36 -20.03
C SER A 310 29.01 53.11 -21.02
N GLU A 311 28.95 52.75 -22.34
CA GLU A 311 29.71 53.49 -23.36
C GLU A 311 29.12 54.87 -23.68
N ALA A 312 27.82 55.09 -23.39
CA ALA A 312 27.19 56.41 -23.60
C ALA A 312 27.42 57.40 -22.46
N GLY A 313 28.04 56.97 -21.35
CA GLY A 313 28.30 57.78 -20.15
C GLY A 313 29.70 58.35 -20.01
N GLU A 314 30.64 58.06 -20.92
CA GLU A 314 32.00 58.62 -20.90
C GLU A 314 32.14 59.79 -21.90
N GLY A 315 31.57 60.93 -21.53
CA GLY A 315 31.75 62.19 -22.20
C GLY A 315 31.38 63.35 -21.25
N GLU A 316 32.41 64.03 -20.77
CA GLU A 316 32.42 65.27 -19.96
C GLU A 316 32.56 65.06 -18.45
N ASP A 317 33.66 65.34 -17.92
CA ASP A 317 34.33 66.48 -17.41
C ASP A 317 35.53 66.10 -16.49
N CYS A 318 36.70 66.44 -16.99
CA CYS A 318 37.94 66.63 -16.25
C CYS A 318 37.86 67.95 -15.49
N LEU A 319 37.92 67.97 -14.15
CA LEU A 319 38.49 69.07 -13.40
C LEU A 319 39.10 68.63 -12.08
N LEU A 320 40.37 68.82 -11.97
CA LEU A 320 41.31 68.89 -10.88
C LEU A 320 40.74 69.28 -9.54
N TYR A 321 41.13 68.60 -8.43
CA TYR A 321 41.54 69.23 -7.23
C TYR A 321 42.62 68.48 -6.46
N THR A 322 43.67 69.11 -6.12
CA THR A 322 44.89 68.72 -5.42
C THR A 322 44.71 68.49 -3.94
N SER A 323 45.56 67.59 -3.41
CA SER A 323 45.78 67.28 -2.00
C SER A 323 46.04 68.51 -1.10
N PRO A 324 46.03 68.41 0.25
CA PRO A 324 47.15 67.78 0.93
C PRO A 324 46.82 66.90 2.17
N SER A 325 47.71 65.96 2.45
CA SER A 325 48.09 65.41 3.75
C SER A 325 48.79 66.55 4.59
N PRO A 326 49.05 66.41 5.94
CA PRO A 326 49.20 65.21 6.78
C PRO A 326 48.83 65.42 8.30
N ARG A 327 49.10 64.39 9.14
CA ARG A 327 49.38 64.35 10.59
C ARG A 327 48.18 64.63 11.52
N ASP A 328 47.86 63.75 12.46
CA ASP A 328 48.69 63.07 13.47
C ASP A 328 48.09 61.70 13.84
#